data_6ecfd84c9a746a3c3ba37f366c453334
#
_entry.id   6ecfd84c9a746a3c3ba37f366c453334
#
_cell.length_a   1.000
_cell.length_b   1.000
_cell.length_c   1.000
_cell.angle_alpha   90.00
_cell.angle_beta   90.00
_cell.angle_gamma   90.00
#
_symmetry.space_group_name_H-M   'P 1'
#
loop_
_entity.id
_entity.type
_entity.pdbx_description
1 polymer ?
#
loop_
_entity_poly.entity_id
_entity_poly.type
_entity_poly.pdbx_seq_one_letter_code
_entity_poly.pdbx_strand_id
1 'polypeptide(L)'
;MIADCFKLNQEQLSRRLMIAIPLFAAAIAVSSMDYAIIWQYFGWANQLLAAATLWAVSIYLRSKNRCCWTAAVPAAFLSLVVLQYLFSSPEMCGFSYEASLVCSVLLVAVIGVLCLFRGSGLEKAEEPNL
;
A
#
# COMPACT_ATOMS: atom_id res chain seq x y z
N MET A 1 -20.95 -26.98 -33.73
CA MET A 1 -20.79 -25.79 -32.85
C MET A 1 -20.55 -26.14 -31.37
N ILE A 2 -21.21 -27.10 -30.77
CA ILE A 2 -20.94 -27.48 -29.35
C ILE A 2 -19.72 -28.41 -29.24
N ALA A 3 -19.42 -29.22 -30.28
CA ALA A 3 -18.27 -30.14 -30.29
C ALA A 3 -16.88 -29.45 -30.38
N ASP A 4 -16.83 -28.24 -30.93
CA ASP A 4 -15.57 -27.47 -31.01
C ASP A 4 -15.18 -26.80 -29.70
N CYS A 5 -16.09 -26.57 -28.78
CA CYS A 5 -15.81 -26.07 -27.46
C CYS A 5 -15.02 -27.07 -26.58
N PHE A 6 -15.10 -28.38 -26.88
CA PHE A 6 -14.41 -29.43 -26.12
C PHE A 6 -13.02 -29.81 -26.67
N LYS A 7 -12.58 -29.19 -27.77
CA LYS A 7 -11.23 -29.36 -28.34
C LYS A 7 -10.23 -28.34 -27.86
N LEU A 8 -10.51 -27.64 -26.76
CA LEU A 8 -9.53 -26.82 -26.08
C LEU A 8 -8.48 -27.73 -25.45
N ASN A 9 -7.26 -27.61 -25.97
CA ASN A 9 -6.05 -28.28 -25.51
C ASN A 9 -6.11 -28.57 -24.00
N GLN A 10 -6.15 -29.87 -23.63
CA GLN A 10 -6.24 -30.32 -22.23
C GLN A 10 -5.14 -29.71 -21.35
N GLU A 11 -3.97 -29.44 -21.91
CA GLU A 11 -2.88 -28.76 -21.18
C GLU A 11 -3.22 -27.31 -20.79
N GLN A 12 -3.90 -26.58 -21.65
CA GLN A 12 -4.34 -25.22 -21.33
C GLN A 12 -5.49 -25.21 -20.32
N LEU A 13 -6.35 -26.22 -20.37
CA LEU A 13 -7.45 -26.35 -19.40
C LEU A 13 -6.91 -26.69 -18.00
N SER A 14 -5.97 -27.66 -17.93
CA SER A 14 -5.33 -28.04 -16.65
C SER A 14 -4.58 -26.85 -16.02
N ARG A 15 -3.85 -26.09 -16.83
CA ARG A 15 -3.11 -24.91 -16.35
C ARG A 15 -4.06 -23.80 -15.86
N ARG A 16 -5.18 -23.57 -16.54
CA ARG A 16 -6.21 -22.61 -16.10
C ARG A 16 -6.93 -23.07 -14.84
N LEU A 17 -7.26 -24.37 -14.73
CA LEU A 17 -7.86 -24.95 -13.53
C LEU A 17 -6.90 -24.89 -12.33
N MET A 18 -5.61 -25.11 -12.54
CA MET A 18 -4.60 -25.05 -11.49
C MET A 18 -4.47 -23.65 -10.88
N ILE A 19 -4.75 -22.60 -11.65
CA ILE A 19 -4.80 -21.21 -11.16
C ILE A 19 -6.20 -20.86 -10.63
N ALA A 20 -7.24 -21.36 -11.27
CA ALA A 20 -8.63 -21.05 -10.91
C ALA A 20 -9.05 -21.67 -9.57
N ILE A 21 -8.65 -22.91 -9.29
CA ILE A 21 -9.02 -23.63 -8.05
C ILE A 21 -8.55 -22.87 -6.80
N PRO A 22 -7.27 -22.46 -6.64
CA PRO A 22 -6.86 -21.71 -5.47
C PRO A 22 -7.52 -20.33 -5.39
N LEU A 23 -7.81 -19.70 -6.55
CA LEU A 23 -8.50 -18.42 -6.58
C LEU A 23 -9.95 -18.55 -6.11
N PHE A 24 -10.66 -19.59 -6.55
CA PHE A 24 -12.03 -19.90 -6.07
C PHE A 24 -12.03 -20.28 -4.59
N ALA A 25 -11.06 -21.06 -4.13
CA ALA A 25 -10.93 -21.40 -2.72
C ALA A 25 -10.70 -20.16 -1.86
N ALA A 26 -9.84 -19.25 -2.31
CA ALA A 26 -9.63 -17.96 -1.66
C ALA A 26 -10.90 -17.09 -1.66
N ALA A 27 -11.64 -17.05 -2.77
CA ALA A 27 -12.89 -16.30 -2.86
C ALA A 27 -13.97 -16.85 -1.90
N ILE A 28 -14.08 -18.17 -1.78
CA ILE A 28 -15.00 -18.82 -0.83
C ILE A 28 -14.58 -18.51 0.62
N ALA A 29 -13.28 -18.59 0.92
CA ALA A 29 -12.76 -18.26 2.25
C ALA A 29 -13.06 -16.81 2.64
N VAL A 30 -12.83 -15.85 1.72
CA VAL A 30 -13.15 -14.43 1.92
C VAL A 30 -14.66 -14.23 2.05
N SER A 31 -15.48 -14.93 1.25
CA SER A 31 -16.95 -14.85 1.34
C SER A 31 -17.53 -15.38 2.64
N SER A 32 -16.77 -16.21 3.36
CA SER A 32 -17.17 -16.75 4.67
C SER A 32 -16.81 -15.82 5.83
N MET A 33 -16.03 -14.77 5.56
CA MET A 33 -15.66 -13.75 6.56
C MET A 33 -16.79 -12.72 6.70
N ASP A 34 -16.85 -12.09 7.88
CA ASP A 34 -17.81 -11.02 8.12
C ASP A 34 -17.51 -9.82 7.20
N TYR A 35 -18.52 -9.33 6.51
CA TYR A 35 -18.42 -8.22 5.56
C TYR A 35 -17.77 -6.98 6.19
N ALA A 36 -18.08 -6.71 7.46
CA ALA A 36 -17.51 -5.58 8.19
C ALA A 36 -15.98 -5.66 8.29
N ILE A 37 -15.44 -6.85 8.55
CA ILE A 37 -14.00 -7.10 8.64
C ILE A 37 -13.34 -6.88 7.29
N ILE A 38 -13.91 -7.45 6.22
CA ILE A 38 -13.36 -7.29 4.87
C ILE A 38 -13.32 -5.81 4.46
N TRP A 39 -14.41 -5.08 4.73
CA TRP A 39 -14.51 -3.66 4.41
C TRP A 39 -13.50 -2.81 5.15
N GLN A 40 -13.27 -3.14 6.41
CA GLN A 40 -12.30 -2.48 7.28
C GLN A 40 -10.86 -2.65 6.76
N TYR A 41 -10.44 -3.88 6.45
CA TYR A 41 -9.12 -4.15 5.88
C TYR A 41 -8.93 -3.56 4.49
N PHE A 42 -9.96 -3.58 3.65
CA PHE A 42 -9.93 -2.96 2.33
C PHE A 42 -9.74 -1.45 2.41
N GLY A 43 -10.48 -0.78 3.29
CA GLY A 43 -10.34 0.66 3.53
C GLY A 43 -8.93 1.03 4.00
N TRP A 44 -8.40 0.29 4.97
CA TRP A 44 -7.05 0.49 5.50
C TRP A 44 -5.96 0.25 4.43
N ALA A 45 -6.05 -0.83 3.67
CA ALA A 45 -5.10 -1.15 2.61
C ALA A 45 -5.08 -0.08 1.51
N ASN A 46 -6.24 0.45 1.15
CA ASN A 46 -6.37 1.53 0.17
C ASN A 46 -5.73 2.84 0.66
N GLN A 47 -5.92 3.19 1.92
CA GLN A 47 -5.28 4.36 2.53
C GLN A 47 -3.76 4.21 2.61
N LEU A 48 -3.26 3.01 2.94
CA LEU A 48 -1.83 2.71 2.96
C LEU A 48 -1.21 2.88 1.56
N LEU A 49 -1.89 2.37 0.53
CA LEU A 49 -1.45 2.50 -0.86
C LEU A 49 -1.43 3.98 -1.29
N ALA A 50 -2.45 4.75 -0.94
CA ALA A 50 -2.51 6.18 -1.22
C ALA A 50 -1.37 6.94 -0.53
N ALA A 51 -1.09 6.66 0.74
CA ALA A 51 0.02 7.26 1.47
C ALA A 51 1.38 6.93 0.81
N ALA A 52 1.62 5.66 0.45
CA ALA A 52 2.84 5.23 -0.23
C ALA A 52 3.02 5.92 -1.58
N THR A 53 1.95 6.05 -2.36
CA THR A 53 1.97 6.75 -3.65
C THR A 53 2.30 8.24 -3.48
N LEU A 54 1.71 8.91 -2.50
CA LEU A 54 1.99 10.32 -2.22
C LEU A 54 3.43 10.55 -1.75
N TRP A 55 4.00 9.63 -0.97
CA TRP A 55 5.43 9.68 -0.62
C TRP A 55 6.32 9.51 -1.84
N ALA A 56 6.01 8.57 -2.75
CA ALA A 56 6.75 8.40 -4.00
C ALA A 56 6.70 9.65 -4.87
N VAL A 57 5.53 10.28 -5.00
CA VAL A 57 5.35 11.56 -5.72
C VAL A 57 6.14 12.68 -5.04
N SER A 58 6.16 12.75 -3.72
CA SER A 58 6.92 13.75 -2.96
C SER A 58 8.43 13.65 -3.23
N ILE A 59 8.98 12.42 -3.24
CA ILE A 59 10.40 12.17 -3.58
C ILE A 59 10.67 12.58 -5.04
N TYR A 60 9.79 12.22 -5.96
CA TYR A 60 9.92 12.58 -7.37
C TYR A 60 9.90 14.11 -7.60
N LEU A 61 8.97 14.82 -6.97
CA LEU A 61 8.90 16.28 -7.06
C LEU A 61 10.17 16.94 -6.52
N ARG A 62 10.71 16.40 -5.43
CA ARG A 62 11.95 16.90 -4.86
C ARG A 62 13.15 16.68 -5.80
N SER A 63 13.26 15.52 -6.43
CA SER A 63 14.34 15.24 -7.39
C SER A 63 14.30 16.17 -8.62
N LYS A 64 13.13 16.73 -8.93
CA LYS A 64 12.94 17.71 -10.01
C LYS A 64 12.97 19.18 -9.53
N ASN A 65 13.47 19.45 -8.33
CA ASN A 65 13.53 20.80 -7.73
C ASN A 65 12.17 21.52 -7.71
N ARG A 66 11.06 20.74 -7.59
CA ARG A 66 9.71 21.26 -7.47
C ARG A 66 9.25 21.25 -6.02
N CYS A 67 8.21 22.02 -5.72
CA CYS A 67 7.63 22.09 -4.39
C CYS A 67 7.07 20.71 -3.97
N CYS A 68 7.81 19.97 -3.14
CA CYS A 68 7.44 18.64 -2.66
C CYS A 68 6.37 18.68 -1.55
N TRP A 69 6.17 19.84 -0.90
CA TRP A 69 5.25 20.00 0.23
C TRP A 69 3.80 19.69 -0.11
N THR A 70 3.39 19.97 -1.36
CA THR A 70 2.03 19.70 -1.84
C THR A 70 1.65 18.21 -1.76
N ALA A 71 2.63 17.32 -1.95
CA ALA A 71 2.42 15.87 -1.83
C ALA A 71 2.81 15.34 -0.44
N ALA A 72 3.83 15.93 0.21
CA ALA A 72 4.35 15.50 1.50
C ALA A 72 3.35 15.72 2.65
N VAL A 73 2.63 16.84 2.66
CA VAL A 73 1.66 17.14 3.71
C VAL A 73 0.49 16.13 3.73
N PRO A 74 -0.22 15.89 2.61
CA PRO A 74 -1.28 14.87 2.62
C PRO A 74 -0.72 13.46 2.83
N ALA A 75 0.50 13.14 2.37
CA ALA A 75 1.15 11.87 2.64
C ALA A 75 1.38 11.65 4.14
N ALA A 76 1.90 12.66 4.84
CA ALA A 76 2.12 12.61 6.28
C ALA A 76 0.80 12.43 7.05
N PHE A 77 -0.24 13.17 6.67
CA PHE A 77 -1.56 13.06 7.29
C PHE A 77 -2.15 11.66 7.12
N LEU A 78 -2.17 11.11 5.91
CA LEU A 78 -2.69 9.75 5.65
C LEU A 78 -1.87 8.70 6.38
N SER A 79 -0.53 8.84 6.40
CA SER A 79 0.35 7.93 7.14
C SER A 79 0.04 7.94 8.63
N LEU A 80 -0.23 9.12 9.20
CA LEU A 80 -0.56 9.27 10.61
C LEU A 80 -1.88 8.56 10.95
N VAL A 81 -2.91 8.74 10.12
CA VAL A 81 -4.21 8.09 10.28
C VAL A 81 -4.08 6.57 10.21
N VAL A 82 -3.34 6.05 9.20
CA VAL A 82 -3.14 4.62 9.01
C VAL A 82 -2.37 4.00 10.17
N LEU A 83 -1.29 4.64 10.61
CA LEU A 83 -0.46 4.14 11.72
C LEU A 83 -1.19 4.21 13.05
N GLN A 84 -1.95 5.30 13.29
CA GLN A 84 -2.79 5.42 14.47
C GLN A 84 -3.80 4.28 14.57
N TYR A 85 -4.46 3.97 13.47
CA TYR A 85 -5.39 2.85 13.39
C TYR A 85 -4.69 1.51 13.66
N LEU A 86 -3.52 1.30 13.02
CA LEU A 86 -2.74 0.07 13.16
C LEU A 86 -2.30 -0.19 14.60
N PHE A 87 -1.79 0.84 15.28
CA PHE A 87 -1.31 0.71 16.66
C PHE A 87 -2.43 0.65 17.68
N SER A 88 -3.56 1.31 17.43
CA SER A 88 -4.72 1.32 18.32
C SER A 88 -5.59 0.07 18.18
N SER A 89 -5.50 -0.65 17.07
CA SER A 89 -6.30 -1.86 16.83
C SER A 89 -5.86 -2.99 17.78
N PRO A 90 -6.77 -3.56 18.59
CA PRO A 90 -6.46 -4.63 19.53
C PRO A 90 -6.03 -5.92 18.82
N GLU A 91 -6.41 -6.09 17.58
CA GLU A 91 -6.03 -7.25 16.75
C GLU A 91 -4.57 -7.19 16.27
N MET A 92 -3.96 -6.00 16.24
CA MET A 92 -2.59 -5.79 15.75
C MET A 92 -1.61 -5.54 16.90
N CYS A 93 -1.64 -4.38 17.52
CA CYS A 93 -0.70 -4.00 18.57
C CYS A 93 -1.37 -3.71 19.92
N GLY A 94 -2.62 -3.27 19.93
CA GLY A 94 -3.41 -3.06 21.16
C GLY A 94 -2.82 -2.02 22.12
N PHE A 95 -2.05 -1.03 21.61
CA PHE A 95 -1.49 0.02 22.44
C PHE A 95 -2.57 0.97 22.98
N SER A 96 -2.31 1.58 24.12
CA SER A 96 -3.15 2.67 24.59
C SER A 96 -3.14 3.83 23.61
N TYR A 97 -4.24 4.58 23.52
CA TYR A 97 -4.40 5.67 22.55
C TYR A 97 -3.23 6.66 22.56
N GLU A 98 -2.75 7.05 23.73
CA GLU A 98 -1.63 7.97 23.92
C GLU A 98 -0.31 7.41 23.36
N ALA A 99 0.02 6.15 23.67
CA ALA A 99 1.23 5.50 23.18
C ALA A 99 1.19 5.31 21.66
N SER A 100 0.03 4.92 21.12
CA SER A 100 -0.23 4.76 19.69
C SER A 100 0.00 6.09 18.94
N LEU A 101 -0.48 7.20 19.49
CA LEU A 101 -0.35 8.53 18.88
C LEU A 101 1.12 8.97 18.84
N VAL A 102 1.84 8.84 19.95
CA VAL A 102 3.27 9.17 20.01
C VAL A 102 4.09 8.34 19.02
N CYS A 103 3.89 7.03 18.98
CA CYS A 103 4.56 6.13 18.04
C CYS A 103 4.26 6.50 16.58
N SER A 104 3.02 6.80 16.25
CA SER A 104 2.60 7.18 14.90
C SER A 104 3.26 8.48 14.46
N VAL A 105 3.27 9.51 15.31
CA VAL A 105 3.89 10.80 15.02
C VAL A 105 5.40 10.65 14.80
N LEU A 106 6.09 9.91 15.70
CA LEU A 106 7.52 9.66 15.57
C LEU A 106 7.86 8.94 14.27
N LEU A 107 7.08 7.92 13.91
CA LEU A 107 7.32 7.11 12.72
C LEU A 107 7.09 7.93 11.44
N VAL A 108 6.04 8.74 11.39
CA VAL A 108 5.77 9.66 10.27
C VAL A 108 6.87 10.72 10.15
N ALA A 109 7.36 11.26 11.27
CA ALA A 109 8.46 12.22 11.26
C ALA A 109 9.76 11.59 10.70
N VAL A 110 10.08 10.36 11.11
CA VAL A 110 11.23 9.60 10.58
C VAL A 110 11.10 9.35 9.08
N ILE A 111 9.93 8.88 8.62
CA ILE A 111 9.66 8.66 7.19
C ILE A 111 9.80 9.98 6.41
N GLY A 112 9.23 11.06 6.91
CA GLY A 112 9.32 12.39 6.29
C GLY A 112 10.77 12.86 6.14
N VAL A 113 11.55 12.75 7.21
CA VAL A 113 12.98 13.11 7.20
C VAL A 113 13.75 12.24 6.20
N LEU A 114 13.57 10.92 6.22
CA LEU A 114 14.24 10.00 5.29
C LEU A 114 13.87 10.30 3.83
N CYS A 115 12.61 10.57 3.53
CA CYS A 115 12.15 10.92 2.18
C CYS A 115 12.76 12.25 1.70
N LEU A 116 12.86 13.24 2.57
CA LEU A 116 13.47 14.53 2.26
C LEU A 116 14.98 14.39 2.01
N PHE A 117 15.71 13.62 2.83
CA PHE A 117 17.14 13.37 2.62
C PHE A 117 17.40 12.54 1.36
N ARG A 118 16.61 11.52 1.09
CA ARG A 118 16.77 10.69 -0.11
C ARG A 118 16.51 11.45 -1.40
N GLY A 119 15.55 12.38 -1.40
CA GLY A 119 15.28 13.26 -2.54
C GLY A 119 16.45 14.17 -2.91
N SER A 120 17.20 14.67 -1.92
CA SER A 120 18.39 15.49 -2.17
C SER A 120 19.61 14.69 -2.63
N GLY A 121 19.66 13.39 -2.36
CA GLY A 121 20.71 12.49 -2.85
C GLY A 121 20.55 12.13 -4.34
N LEU A 122 19.34 12.02 -4.82
CA LEU A 122 19.03 11.75 -6.24
C LEU A 122 19.34 12.95 -7.14
N GLU A 123 19.19 14.18 -6.63
CA GLU A 123 19.54 15.44 -7.31
C GLU A 123 21.03 15.49 -7.69
N LYS A 124 21.92 15.07 -6.78
CA LYS A 124 23.38 15.02 -7.02
C LYS A 124 23.81 13.93 -8.01
N ALA A 125 23.00 12.89 -8.18
CA ALA A 125 23.33 11.79 -9.08
C ALA A 125 22.89 12.05 -10.55
N GLU A 126 22.02 13.04 -10.78
CA GLU A 126 21.46 13.36 -12.10
C GLU A 126 22.15 14.58 -12.77
N GLU A 127 23.13 15.23 -12.09
CA GLU A 127 24.02 16.19 -12.75
C GLU A 127 25.17 15.42 -13.44
N PRO A 128 25.08 15.16 -14.77
CA PRO A 128 26.24 14.73 -15.52
C PRO A 128 27.19 15.93 -15.63
N ASN A 129 28.47 15.70 -15.29
CA ASN A 129 29.53 16.65 -15.52
C ASN A 129 29.45 17.24 -16.93
N LEU A 130 28.98 18.47 -17.05
CA LEU A 130 29.21 19.34 -18.22
C LEU A 130 30.47 20.13 -17.99
#